data_e2813485c5aebb0566f024a4deafb5a2
#
_entry.id   e2813485c5aebb0566f024a4deafb5a2
#
_cell.length_a   1.000
_cell.length_b   1.000
_cell.length_c   1.000
_cell.angle_alpha   90.00
_cell.angle_beta   90.00
_cell.angle_gamma   90.00
#
_symmetry.space_group_name_H-M   'P 1'
#
loop_
_entity.id
_entity.type
_entity.pdbx_description
1 polymer ?
#
loop_
_entity_poly.entity_id
_entity_poly.type
_entity_poly.pdbx_seq_one_letter_code
_entity_poly.pdbx_strand_id
1 'polypeptide(L)'
;MHRMGRILLPIRSHRDPSGRGASGSLGLGLMDRYLCDVLVTMDGPVGAVPAPISGGAVDVGDDGRIAWCGPAADAPALGPGATVHTTGILMPSLINAHCHTPMVLLRGAGEGLPVDRWLHEVMWPRESKLTPGDVRAGMRLGALELLANGITTSVEMYFSGQAVAEGATDAGMRCLVTPGVIEDPDFTLTGPWPEQLDEMVALRDRWAGSDLIDVGMAAHAAYSVSAQCLTAIAERAAGAGMPVHIHLAEQQWEDAAVRERTGGLAAPEYLESLGLLDGDVIAAHGVWLTPDDIDVLARNDTAVVHCPCSNAKHASGVAPVTDMQAAGLRLAIGTDGPASHHRLDLFEEMRTAIRTARIRSGDAQTFGPAEALRMTTAGAAEVLGRDGLGRLAPGCWADMMALSASEPALHPVIEAEDDPLSRIVWSGSPGAVSGVWVAGRQVVEGGRVLTLDVAEAVAEAETRARRLAR
;
A
#
# COMPACT_ATOMS: atom_id res chain seq x y z
N MET A 1 28.79 -22.07 18.91
CA MET A 1 28.10 -22.19 20.22
C MET A 1 28.06 -20.83 20.87
N HIS A 2 26.96 -20.13 20.76
CA HIS A 2 26.30 -19.26 21.73
C HIS A 2 25.19 -18.52 20.95
N ARG A 3 24.00 -19.12 20.96
CA ARG A 3 22.78 -18.43 20.56
C ARG A 3 22.47 -17.41 21.66
N MET A 4 22.71 -16.13 21.40
CA MET A 4 22.07 -15.07 22.16
C MET A 4 20.61 -14.96 21.69
N GLY A 5 19.68 -15.30 22.59
CA GLY A 5 18.26 -15.14 22.36
C GLY A 5 17.94 -13.66 22.12
N ARG A 6 17.21 -13.36 21.02
CA ARG A 6 16.60 -12.05 20.78
C ARG A 6 15.69 -11.74 21.97
N ILE A 7 16.02 -10.69 22.71
CA ILE A 7 15.13 -10.08 23.68
C ILE A 7 14.11 -9.31 22.84
N LEU A 8 12.88 -9.82 22.74
CA LEU A 8 11.74 -9.05 22.28
C LEU A 8 11.59 -7.86 23.23
N LEU A 9 12.01 -6.68 22.79
CA LEU A 9 11.64 -5.44 23.45
C LEU A 9 10.14 -5.25 23.29
N PRO A 10 9.39 -5.00 24.37
CA PRO A 10 7.96 -4.77 24.27
C PRO A 10 7.71 -3.53 23.44
N ILE A 11 6.82 -3.65 22.43
CA ILE A 11 6.23 -2.56 21.67
C ILE A 11 5.81 -1.48 22.68
N ARG A 12 6.32 -0.27 22.51
CA ARG A 12 5.95 0.88 23.33
C ARG A 12 4.46 1.14 23.14
N SER A 13 3.65 0.67 24.07
CA SER A 13 2.28 1.15 24.21
C SER A 13 2.36 2.67 24.46
N HIS A 14 1.69 3.46 23.62
CA HIS A 14 1.50 4.88 23.86
C HIS A 14 0.94 5.07 25.29
N ARG A 15 1.66 5.75 26.15
CA ARG A 15 1.19 6.17 27.44
C ARG A 15 0.13 7.24 27.23
N ASP A 16 -1.06 6.94 27.66
CA ASP A 16 -2.13 7.93 27.93
C ASP A 16 -1.59 9.02 28.88
N PRO A 17 -1.61 10.31 28.48
CA PRO A 17 -1.16 11.40 29.36
C PRO A 17 -2.23 11.86 30.36
N SER A 18 -3.39 11.23 30.44
CA SER A 18 -4.42 11.62 31.39
C SER A 18 -4.72 10.55 32.44
N GLY A 19 -3.96 10.57 33.54
CA GLY A 19 -4.35 9.89 34.78
C GLY A 19 -5.65 10.46 35.34
N ARG A 20 -6.81 9.97 34.90
CA ARG A 20 -8.09 10.12 35.60
C ARG A 20 -8.76 8.75 35.70
N GLY A 21 -8.96 8.34 36.92
CA GLY A 21 -9.61 7.09 37.28
C GLY A 21 -10.96 6.93 36.60
N ALA A 22 -11.17 5.80 35.98
CA ALA A 22 -12.43 5.41 35.37
C ALA A 22 -13.45 5.02 36.46
N SER A 23 -14.33 5.92 36.75
CA SER A 23 -15.70 5.60 37.20
C SER A 23 -16.62 6.64 36.56
N GLY A 24 -17.22 6.33 35.45
CA GLY A 24 -18.16 7.23 34.81
C GLY A 24 -18.77 6.55 33.60
N SER A 25 -20.08 6.52 33.57
CA SER A 25 -20.96 6.14 32.47
C SER A 25 -20.27 6.36 31.09
N LEU A 26 -20.26 5.33 30.27
CA LEU A 26 -20.03 5.46 28.83
C LEU A 26 -21.03 6.51 28.31
N GLY A 27 -20.56 7.75 28.14
CA GLY A 27 -21.27 8.74 27.34
C GLY A 27 -21.42 8.13 25.95
N LEU A 28 -22.65 7.86 25.55
CA LEU A 28 -23.00 7.44 24.19
C LEU A 28 -22.68 8.65 23.29
N GLY A 29 -21.46 8.72 22.76
CA GLY A 29 -21.11 9.61 21.65
C GLY A 29 -22.05 9.31 20.47
N LEU A 30 -22.19 10.25 19.55
CA LEU A 30 -22.89 10.01 18.30
C LEU A 30 -22.22 8.81 17.60
N MET A 31 -23.01 7.86 17.17
CA MET A 31 -22.52 6.66 16.46
C MET A 31 -23.21 6.57 15.12
N ASP A 32 -22.43 6.24 14.08
CA ASP A 32 -22.95 5.91 12.77
C ASP A 32 -22.99 4.39 12.60
N ARG A 33 -24.13 3.82 12.22
CA ARG A 33 -24.28 2.40 11.86
C ARG A 33 -24.35 2.22 10.36
N TYR A 34 -23.52 1.36 9.83
CA TYR A 34 -23.52 0.94 8.43
C TYR A 34 -24.07 -0.48 8.33
N LEU A 35 -25.29 -0.62 7.78
CA LEU A 35 -25.91 -1.90 7.46
C LEU A 35 -25.52 -2.32 6.04
N CYS A 36 -25.24 -3.59 5.81
CA CYS A 36 -24.85 -4.10 4.50
C CYS A 36 -25.43 -5.48 4.23
N ASP A 37 -25.63 -5.79 2.93
CA ASP A 37 -26.09 -7.11 2.50
C ASP A 37 -25.00 -8.16 2.75
N VAL A 38 -23.73 -7.79 2.51
CA VAL A 38 -22.56 -8.64 2.75
C VAL A 38 -21.49 -7.82 3.46
N LEU A 39 -21.01 -8.34 4.59
CA LEU A 39 -19.89 -7.77 5.34
C LEU A 39 -18.66 -8.67 5.21
N VAL A 40 -17.57 -8.09 4.70
CA VAL A 40 -16.25 -8.73 4.64
C VAL A 40 -15.37 -8.07 5.70
N THR A 41 -15.03 -8.79 6.76
CA THR A 41 -14.28 -8.20 7.89
C THR A 41 -12.78 -8.22 7.73
N MET A 42 -12.25 -9.23 7.03
CA MET A 42 -10.82 -9.55 6.97
C MET A 42 -10.15 -9.72 8.36
N ASP A 43 -10.96 -9.83 9.43
CA ASP A 43 -10.51 -9.98 10.82
C ASP A 43 -10.41 -11.46 11.18
N GLY A 44 -9.25 -12.04 10.98
CA GLY A 44 -8.93 -13.44 11.24
C GLY A 44 -7.49 -13.62 11.71
N PRO A 45 -7.11 -14.83 12.11
CA PRO A 45 -5.70 -15.16 12.36
C PRO A 45 -4.82 -14.82 11.16
N VAL A 46 -3.53 -14.54 11.42
CA VAL A 46 -2.55 -14.28 10.35
C VAL A 46 -2.62 -15.39 9.29
N GLY A 47 -2.74 -14.99 8.03
CA GLY A 47 -2.85 -15.93 6.90
C GLY A 47 -4.26 -16.46 6.63
N ALA A 48 -5.24 -16.24 7.50
CA ALA A 48 -6.62 -16.68 7.30
C ALA A 48 -7.51 -15.55 6.76
N VAL A 49 -8.47 -15.93 5.92
CA VAL A 49 -9.54 -15.03 5.46
C VAL A 49 -10.86 -15.54 6.01
N PRO A 50 -11.53 -14.78 6.90
CA PRO A 50 -12.80 -15.20 7.47
C PRO A 50 -13.90 -15.20 6.42
N ALA A 51 -14.89 -16.08 6.60
CA ALA A 51 -16.06 -16.11 5.73
C ALA A 51 -16.84 -14.78 5.83
N PRO A 52 -17.33 -14.25 4.69
CA PRO A 52 -18.20 -13.09 4.69
C PRO A 52 -19.50 -13.32 5.49
N ILE A 53 -20.03 -12.27 6.07
CA ILE A 53 -21.25 -12.28 6.88
C ILE A 53 -22.42 -11.74 6.03
N SER A 54 -23.47 -12.54 5.84
CA SER A 54 -24.71 -12.06 5.23
C SER A 54 -25.50 -11.21 6.22
N GLY A 55 -25.96 -10.02 5.80
CA GLY A 55 -26.69 -9.09 6.67
C GLY A 55 -25.82 -8.58 7.81
N GLY A 56 -24.75 -7.88 7.49
CA GLY A 56 -23.79 -7.33 8.45
C GLY A 56 -24.09 -5.91 8.91
N ALA A 57 -23.43 -5.50 9.99
CA ALA A 57 -23.39 -4.12 10.45
C ALA A 57 -22.02 -3.75 11.01
N VAL A 58 -21.67 -2.45 10.90
CA VAL A 58 -20.49 -1.84 11.50
C VAL A 58 -20.93 -0.56 12.20
N ASP A 59 -20.59 -0.41 13.48
CA ASP A 59 -20.81 0.81 14.25
C ASP A 59 -19.50 1.59 14.37
N VAL A 60 -19.53 2.87 14.02
CA VAL A 60 -18.38 3.76 14.04
C VAL A 60 -18.61 4.86 15.06
N GLY A 61 -17.65 5.06 15.96
CA GLY A 61 -17.65 6.12 16.96
C GLY A 61 -17.16 7.46 16.43
N ASP A 62 -17.40 8.53 17.20
CA ASP A 62 -16.94 9.90 16.89
C ASP A 62 -15.40 10.02 16.76
N ASP A 63 -14.66 9.05 17.33
CA ASP A 63 -13.20 8.96 17.22
C ASP A 63 -12.71 8.33 15.91
N GLY A 64 -13.65 7.98 15.02
CA GLY A 64 -13.35 7.35 13.73
C GLY A 64 -12.95 5.87 13.83
N ARG A 65 -13.17 5.24 14.98
CA ARG A 65 -12.89 3.82 15.21
C ARG A 65 -14.16 2.99 15.19
N ILE A 66 -13.98 1.72 14.83
CA ILE A 66 -15.06 0.74 14.85
C ILE A 66 -15.33 0.38 16.33
N ALA A 67 -16.56 0.64 16.78
CA ALA A 67 -17.02 0.28 18.09
C ALA A 67 -17.58 -1.15 18.13
N TRP A 68 -18.23 -1.59 17.03
CA TRP A 68 -18.81 -2.92 16.89
C TRP A 68 -18.84 -3.34 15.41
N CYS A 69 -18.71 -4.65 15.15
CA CYS A 69 -18.74 -5.22 13.80
C CYS A 69 -19.22 -6.68 13.88
N GLY A 70 -20.21 -7.06 13.04
CA GLY A 70 -20.74 -8.42 13.03
C GLY A 70 -22.10 -8.55 12.34
N PRO A 71 -22.84 -9.67 12.59
CA PRO A 71 -24.19 -9.84 12.07
C PRO A 71 -25.14 -8.74 12.56
N ALA A 72 -25.90 -8.11 11.69
CA ALA A 72 -26.77 -7.00 12.05
C ALA A 72 -27.82 -7.37 13.12
N ALA A 73 -28.22 -8.65 13.16
CA ALA A 73 -29.16 -9.16 14.17
C ALA A 73 -28.60 -9.15 15.61
N ASP A 74 -27.28 -9.19 15.75
CA ASP A 74 -26.57 -9.22 17.03
C ASP A 74 -26.08 -7.82 17.47
N ALA A 75 -26.33 -6.80 16.63
CA ALA A 75 -25.83 -5.45 16.86
C ALA A 75 -26.48 -4.82 18.13
N PRO A 76 -25.68 -4.12 18.95
CA PRO A 76 -26.20 -3.47 20.15
C PRO A 76 -27.24 -2.39 19.80
N ALA A 77 -28.12 -2.05 20.73
CA ALA A 77 -29.06 -0.96 20.52
C ALA A 77 -28.31 0.36 20.33
N LEU A 78 -28.71 1.13 19.32
CA LEU A 78 -28.15 2.47 19.08
C LEU A 78 -28.68 3.48 20.11
N GLY A 79 -27.80 4.40 20.50
CA GLY A 79 -28.16 5.55 21.31
C GLY A 79 -28.97 6.60 20.53
N PRO A 80 -29.56 7.59 21.24
CA PRO A 80 -30.25 8.71 20.61
C PRO A 80 -29.26 9.51 19.71
N GLY A 81 -29.72 9.86 18.51
CA GLY A 81 -28.93 10.67 17.55
C GLY A 81 -28.01 9.88 16.63
N ALA A 82 -28.00 8.55 16.73
CA ALA A 82 -27.26 7.70 15.79
C ALA A 82 -27.84 7.78 14.37
N THR A 83 -26.95 7.79 13.37
CA THR A 83 -27.33 7.71 11.94
C THR A 83 -27.22 6.27 11.45
N VAL A 84 -28.13 5.85 10.58
CA VAL A 84 -28.11 4.52 9.98
C VAL A 84 -27.98 4.67 8.47
N HIS A 85 -26.93 4.07 7.93
CA HIS A 85 -26.63 4.00 6.50
C HIS A 85 -26.87 2.57 5.99
N THR A 86 -27.21 2.41 4.72
CA THR A 86 -27.35 1.10 4.08
C THR A 86 -26.49 1.01 2.82
N THR A 87 -25.88 -0.16 2.58
CA THR A 87 -25.03 -0.40 1.42
C THR A 87 -25.08 -1.86 0.98
N GLY A 88 -24.53 -2.19 -0.17
CA GLY A 88 -24.44 -3.55 -0.67
C GLY A 88 -23.37 -4.36 0.05
N ILE A 89 -22.13 -4.35 -0.48
CA ILE A 89 -20.99 -5.00 0.16
C ILE A 89 -20.22 -3.96 0.95
N LEU A 90 -19.94 -4.21 2.23
CA LEU A 90 -19.06 -3.39 3.06
C LEU A 90 -17.80 -4.19 3.43
N MET A 91 -16.64 -3.59 3.23
CA MET A 91 -15.35 -4.23 3.46
C MET A 91 -14.29 -3.21 3.87
N PRO A 92 -13.10 -3.64 4.40
CA PRO A 92 -11.98 -2.74 4.58
C PRO A 92 -11.64 -2.06 3.26
N SER A 93 -11.26 -0.80 3.31
CA SER A 93 -10.68 -0.13 2.16
C SER A 93 -9.36 -0.80 1.73
N LEU A 94 -8.99 -0.60 0.48
CA LEU A 94 -7.79 -1.19 -0.08
C LEU A 94 -6.54 -0.38 0.31
N ILE A 95 -5.42 -1.09 0.43
CA ILE A 95 -4.09 -0.55 0.72
C ILE A 95 -3.17 -0.85 -0.46
N ASN A 96 -2.64 0.20 -1.08
CA ASN A 96 -1.65 0.11 -2.15
C ASN A 96 -0.24 0.12 -1.54
N ALA A 97 0.37 -1.05 -1.46
CA ALA A 97 1.59 -1.25 -0.68
C ALA A 97 2.88 -0.82 -1.40
N HIS A 98 2.82 -0.41 -2.66
CA HIS A 98 3.92 0.18 -3.43
C HIS A 98 3.38 1.04 -4.56
N CYS A 99 3.76 2.32 -4.57
CA CYS A 99 3.31 3.26 -5.58
C CYS A 99 4.31 4.42 -5.78
N HIS A 100 4.17 5.07 -6.94
CA HIS A 100 4.79 6.35 -7.29
C HIS A 100 3.69 7.29 -7.79
N THR A 101 2.72 7.58 -6.94
CA THR A 101 1.49 8.29 -7.32
C THR A 101 1.73 9.61 -8.09
N PRO A 102 2.73 10.47 -7.74
CA PRO A 102 3.00 11.69 -8.51
C PRO A 102 3.35 11.46 -9.99
N MET A 103 3.76 10.24 -10.39
CA MET A 103 4.00 9.89 -11.80
C MET A 103 2.75 9.91 -12.67
N VAL A 104 1.56 10.21 -12.14
CA VAL A 104 0.37 10.55 -12.96
C VAL A 104 0.66 11.68 -13.95
N LEU A 105 1.60 12.58 -13.63
CA LEU A 105 2.06 13.64 -14.51
C LEU A 105 2.86 13.14 -15.72
N LEU A 106 3.37 11.90 -15.66
CA LEU A 106 4.19 11.26 -16.68
C LEU A 106 3.47 10.09 -17.37
N ARG A 107 2.20 9.89 -17.06
CA ARG A 107 1.37 8.79 -17.58
C ARG A 107 1.43 8.72 -19.11
N GLY A 108 1.68 7.52 -19.64
CA GLY A 108 1.79 7.27 -21.08
C GLY A 108 3.13 7.60 -21.71
N ALA A 109 4.10 8.08 -20.94
CA ALA A 109 5.42 8.38 -21.49
C ALA A 109 6.29 7.12 -21.61
N GLY A 110 6.99 6.97 -22.75
CA GLY A 110 7.95 5.88 -22.98
C GLY A 110 7.31 4.52 -23.25
N GLU A 111 6.09 4.48 -23.83
CA GLU A 111 5.41 3.23 -24.17
C GLU A 111 6.28 2.32 -25.04
N GLY A 112 6.35 1.01 -24.66
CA GLY A 112 7.06 -0.01 -25.40
C GLY A 112 8.57 -0.04 -25.17
N LEU A 113 9.12 0.77 -24.26
CA LEU A 113 10.54 0.71 -23.90
C LEU A 113 10.78 -0.33 -22.78
N PRO A 114 11.89 -1.09 -22.83
CA PRO A 114 12.39 -1.84 -21.69
C PRO A 114 12.67 -0.91 -20.48
N VAL A 115 12.58 -1.43 -19.26
CA VAL A 115 12.68 -0.63 -18.03
C VAL A 115 13.93 0.23 -17.95
N ASP A 116 15.10 -0.33 -18.29
CA ASP A 116 16.37 0.39 -18.27
C ASP A 116 16.36 1.61 -19.22
N ARG A 117 15.92 1.41 -20.45
CA ARG A 117 15.78 2.50 -21.42
C ARG A 117 14.65 3.47 -21.04
N TRP A 118 13.55 2.96 -20.50
CA TRP A 118 12.43 3.76 -20.04
C TRP A 118 12.86 4.72 -18.93
N LEU A 119 13.64 4.26 -17.96
CA LEU A 119 14.20 5.08 -16.89
C LEU A 119 15.15 6.16 -17.44
N HIS A 120 16.22 5.74 -18.17
CA HIS A 120 17.28 6.65 -18.60
C HIS A 120 16.86 7.61 -19.74
N GLU A 121 16.04 7.14 -20.69
CA GLU A 121 15.69 7.95 -21.86
C GLU A 121 14.45 8.82 -21.64
N VAL A 122 13.56 8.47 -20.71
CA VAL A 122 12.25 9.12 -20.56
C VAL A 122 11.95 9.58 -19.14
N MET A 123 12.03 8.72 -18.12
CA MET A 123 11.60 9.05 -16.76
C MET A 123 12.55 10.02 -16.09
N TRP A 124 13.79 9.63 -15.87
CA TRP A 124 14.76 10.48 -15.16
C TRP A 124 14.99 11.85 -15.80
N PRO A 125 15.08 11.98 -17.16
CA PRO A 125 15.15 13.31 -17.80
C PRO A 125 13.93 14.19 -17.54
N ARG A 126 12.75 13.62 -17.31
CA ARG A 126 11.53 14.37 -16.97
C ARG A 126 11.43 14.64 -15.47
N GLU A 127 11.72 13.65 -14.65
CA GLU A 127 11.71 13.76 -13.20
C GLU A 127 12.74 14.77 -12.69
N SER A 128 13.91 14.88 -13.35
CA SER A 128 14.92 15.90 -13.04
C SER A 128 14.42 17.35 -13.22
N LYS A 129 13.26 17.55 -13.85
CA LYS A 129 12.62 18.88 -14.00
C LYS A 129 11.50 19.13 -12.98
N LEU A 130 11.22 18.15 -12.11
CA LEU A 130 10.15 18.27 -11.11
C LEU A 130 10.51 19.32 -10.06
N THR A 131 9.48 20.02 -9.63
CA THR A 131 9.49 20.86 -8.44
C THR A 131 8.61 20.25 -7.36
N PRO A 132 8.78 20.60 -6.06
CA PRO A 132 7.86 20.15 -5.02
C PRO A 132 6.39 20.45 -5.32
N GLY A 133 6.10 21.59 -5.99
CA GLY A 133 4.74 21.90 -6.43
C GLY A 133 4.21 20.94 -7.48
N ASP A 134 5.06 20.41 -8.39
CA ASP A 134 4.64 19.38 -9.35
C ASP A 134 4.32 18.07 -8.63
N VAL A 135 5.17 17.65 -7.69
CA VAL A 135 4.97 16.44 -6.91
C VAL A 135 3.66 16.51 -6.12
N ARG A 136 3.38 17.63 -5.42
CA ARG A 136 2.11 17.82 -4.71
C ARG A 136 0.91 17.76 -5.65
N ALA A 137 0.97 18.43 -6.80
CA ALA A 137 -0.11 18.40 -7.78
C ALA A 137 -0.35 16.99 -8.36
N GLY A 138 0.74 16.27 -8.66
CA GLY A 138 0.67 14.87 -9.07
C GLY A 138 0.06 13.98 -7.99
N MET A 139 0.50 14.13 -6.74
CA MET A 139 -0.07 13.39 -5.61
C MET A 139 -1.57 13.68 -5.43
N ARG A 140 -2.01 14.95 -5.52
CA ARG A 140 -3.44 15.31 -5.45
C ARG A 140 -4.26 14.67 -6.55
N LEU A 141 -3.78 14.70 -7.81
CA LEU A 141 -4.48 14.05 -8.92
C LEU A 141 -4.53 12.53 -8.76
N GLY A 142 -3.42 11.89 -8.41
CA GLY A 142 -3.40 10.45 -8.20
C GLY A 142 -4.22 10.02 -6.99
N ALA A 143 -4.24 10.79 -5.91
CA ALA A 143 -5.08 10.54 -4.74
C ALA A 143 -6.58 10.56 -5.06
N LEU A 144 -7.03 11.42 -6.00
CA LEU A 144 -8.40 11.37 -6.52
C LEU A 144 -8.71 10.00 -7.14
N GLU A 145 -7.79 9.46 -7.95
CA GLU A 145 -7.96 8.14 -8.57
C GLU A 145 -7.92 7.02 -7.52
N LEU A 146 -6.95 7.05 -6.59
CA LEU A 146 -6.84 6.06 -5.51
C LEU A 146 -8.11 6.01 -4.68
N LEU A 147 -8.58 7.14 -4.17
CA LEU A 147 -9.79 7.22 -3.34
C LEU A 147 -11.03 6.76 -4.11
N ALA A 148 -11.22 7.21 -5.36
CA ALA A 148 -12.34 6.76 -6.19
C ALA A 148 -12.33 5.24 -6.44
N ASN A 149 -11.15 4.61 -6.40
CA ASN A 149 -10.95 3.17 -6.55
C ASN A 149 -11.00 2.39 -5.22
N GLY A 150 -11.37 3.05 -4.11
CA GLY A 150 -11.51 2.42 -2.80
C GLY A 150 -10.19 2.26 -2.03
N ILE A 151 -9.12 2.91 -2.48
CA ILE A 151 -7.78 2.84 -1.88
C ILE A 151 -7.61 4.03 -0.95
N THR A 152 -7.49 3.80 0.36
CA THR A 152 -7.36 4.86 1.38
C THR A 152 -5.95 5.03 1.89
N THR A 153 -5.07 4.07 1.63
CA THR A 153 -3.69 4.07 2.09
C THR A 153 -2.75 3.71 0.94
N SER A 154 -1.67 4.47 0.76
CA SER A 154 -0.60 4.15 -0.20
C SER A 154 0.78 4.22 0.44
N VAL A 155 1.72 3.42 -0.09
CA VAL A 155 3.15 3.49 0.23
C VAL A 155 3.85 4.14 -0.95
N GLU A 156 4.37 5.34 -0.73
CA GLU A 156 4.86 6.22 -1.78
C GLU A 156 6.39 6.29 -1.78
N MET A 157 7.03 5.62 -2.72
CA MET A 157 8.44 5.79 -2.98
C MET A 157 8.61 6.92 -4.01
N TYR A 158 8.75 8.16 -3.55
CA TYR A 158 8.91 9.28 -4.47
C TYR A 158 9.72 10.43 -3.89
N PHE A 159 10.14 11.36 -4.75
CA PHE A 159 10.96 12.53 -4.37
C PHE A 159 10.13 13.61 -3.69
N SER A 160 10.78 14.58 -3.03
CA SER A 160 10.11 15.68 -2.33
C SER A 160 9.04 15.19 -1.34
N GLY A 161 9.43 14.30 -0.39
CA GLY A 161 8.53 13.63 0.53
C GLY A 161 7.55 14.56 1.26
N GLN A 162 7.95 15.81 1.57
CA GLN A 162 7.04 16.81 2.15
C GLN A 162 5.86 17.11 1.21
N ALA A 163 6.11 17.23 -0.10
CA ALA A 163 5.07 17.52 -1.08
C ALA A 163 4.13 16.33 -1.29
N VAL A 164 4.65 15.10 -1.20
CA VAL A 164 3.85 13.86 -1.19
C VAL A 164 2.92 13.85 0.03
N ALA A 165 3.47 14.07 1.23
CA ALA A 165 2.70 14.08 2.48
C ALA A 165 1.60 15.15 2.47
N GLU A 166 1.90 16.36 2.00
CA GLU A 166 0.92 17.43 1.86
C GLU A 166 -0.19 17.07 0.87
N GLY A 167 0.16 16.51 -0.31
CA GLY A 167 -0.81 16.11 -1.31
C GLY A 167 -1.75 15.00 -0.83
N ALA A 168 -1.22 14.01 -0.09
CA ALA A 168 -2.02 12.97 0.56
C ALA A 168 -2.96 13.54 1.63
N THR A 169 -2.45 14.47 2.45
CA THR A 169 -3.24 15.15 3.49
C THR A 169 -4.35 16.02 2.87
N ASP A 170 -4.07 16.75 1.79
CA ASP A 170 -5.08 17.52 1.05
C ASP A 170 -6.25 16.63 0.59
N ALA A 171 -5.94 15.40 0.18
CA ALA A 171 -6.93 14.41 -0.23
C ALA A 171 -7.63 13.72 0.94
N GLY A 172 -7.09 13.81 2.15
CA GLY A 172 -7.60 13.11 3.33
C GLY A 172 -7.33 11.60 3.30
N MET A 173 -6.27 11.15 2.63
CA MET A 173 -5.86 9.74 2.59
C MET A 173 -4.63 9.47 3.47
N ARG A 174 -4.41 8.20 3.81
CA ARG A 174 -3.21 7.78 4.53
C ARG A 174 -2.06 7.52 3.57
N CYS A 175 -0.85 7.83 4.03
CA CYS A 175 0.34 7.61 3.24
C CYS A 175 1.54 7.24 4.12
N LEU A 176 2.24 6.16 3.76
CA LEU A 176 3.61 5.91 4.20
C LEU A 176 4.53 6.51 3.14
N VAL A 177 5.15 7.63 3.47
CA VAL A 177 6.06 8.36 2.58
C VAL A 177 7.47 7.80 2.74
N THR A 178 8.03 7.23 1.68
CA THR A 178 9.37 6.64 1.66
C THR A 178 10.22 7.29 0.56
N PRO A 179 10.78 8.50 0.80
CA PRO A 179 11.62 9.14 -0.20
C PRO A 179 12.80 8.25 -0.58
N GLY A 180 13.05 8.09 -1.88
CA GLY A 180 14.06 7.19 -2.40
C GLY A 180 15.38 7.87 -2.75
N VAL A 181 16.51 7.23 -2.38
CA VAL A 181 17.85 7.63 -2.85
C VAL A 181 18.16 6.89 -4.16
N ILE A 182 18.63 7.64 -5.15
CA ILE A 182 19.22 7.14 -6.40
C ILE A 182 20.61 7.74 -6.54
N GLU A 183 21.62 6.91 -6.74
CA GLU A 183 23.00 7.35 -7.02
C GLU A 183 23.37 7.06 -8.48
N ASP A 184 22.58 7.61 -9.41
CA ASP A 184 22.82 7.50 -10.84
C ASP A 184 23.22 8.86 -11.42
N PRO A 185 24.29 8.93 -12.27
CA PRO A 185 24.76 10.20 -12.84
C PRO A 185 23.71 10.91 -13.72
N ASP A 186 22.79 10.16 -14.31
CA ASP A 186 21.73 10.70 -15.16
C ASP A 186 20.55 11.26 -14.35
N PHE A 187 20.51 11.00 -13.03
CA PHE A 187 19.49 11.50 -12.13
C PHE A 187 20.01 12.65 -11.26
N THR A 188 19.53 13.87 -11.49
CA THR A 188 20.05 15.10 -10.87
C THR A 188 19.06 15.86 -10.01
N LEU A 189 17.89 15.31 -9.75
CA LEU A 189 16.83 16.00 -8.99
C LEU A 189 17.21 16.19 -7.51
N THR A 190 17.91 15.23 -6.92
CA THR A 190 18.21 15.20 -5.50
C THR A 190 19.67 15.56 -5.24
N GLY A 191 19.95 16.12 -4.05
CA GLY A 191 21.29 16.41 -3.58
C GLY A 191 22.07 15.15 -3.13
N PRO A 192 23.24 15.33 -2.48
CA PRO A 192 24.00 14.21 -1.95
C PRO A 192 23.19 13.36 -0.98
N TRP A 193 23.35 12.03 -1.05
CA TRP A 193 22.55 11.11 -0.23
C TRP A 193 22.63 11.34 1.29
N PRO A 194 23.73 11.80 1.90
CA PRO A 194 23.75 12.06 3.34
C PRO A 194 22.74 13.13 3.77
N GLU A 195 22.57 14.18 2.95
CA GLU A 195 21.60 15.26 3.17
C GLU A 195 20.17 14.76 2.98
N GLN A 196 19.94 13.89 2.00
CA GLN A 196 18.63 13.27 1.77
C GLN A 196 18.20 12.42 2.98
N LEU A 197 19.11 11.64 3.57
CA LEU A 197 18.81 10.84 4.77
C LEU A 197 18.51 11.73 5.99
N ASP A 198 19.20 12.88 6.16
CA ASP A 198 18.88 13.85 7.20
C ASP A 198 17.51 14.47 7.01
N GLU A 199 17.13 14.78 5.75
CA GLU A 199 15.78 15.26 5.41
C GLU A 199 14.69 14.23 5.71
N MET A 200 14.92 12.95 5.46
CA MET A 200 13.95 11.87 5.76
C MET A 200 13.68 11.78 7.26
N VAL A 201 14.74 11.88 8.11
CA VAL A 201 14.56 11.92 9.56
C VAL A 201 13.80 13.17 9.99
N ALA A 202 14.15 14.33 9.43
CA ALA A 202 13.44 15.59 9.72
C ALA A 202 11.98 15.56 9.26
N LEU A 203 11.70 14.90 8.14
CA LEU A 203 10.34 14.68 7.66
C LEU A 203 9.52 13.81 8.62
N ARG A 204 10.09 12.71 9.11
CA ARG A 204 9.48 11.85 10.13
C ARG A 204 9.14 12.63 11.39
N ASP A 205 10.07 13.46 11.88
CA ASP A 205 9.85 14.28 13.07
C ASP A 205 8.76 15.33 12.88
N ARG A 206 8.67 15.91 11.68
CA ARG A 206 7.63 16.89 11.31
C ARG A 206 6.23 16.30 11.30
N TRP A 207 6.10 15.05 10.84
CA TRP A 207 4.82 14.35 10.75
C TRP A 207 4.55 13.42 11.95
N ALA A 208 5.42 13.44 12.96
CA ALA A 208 5.22 12.65 14.17
C ALA A 208 3.89 12.99 14.84
N GLY A 209 3.08 11.94 15.09
CA GLY A 209 1.73 12.09 15.66
C GLY A 209 0.62 12.39 14.64
N SER A 210 0.91 12.40 13.36
CA SER A 210 -0.13 12.41 12.33
C SER A 210 -0.86 11.07 12.29
N ASP A 211 -2.19 11.10 12.20
CA ASP A 211 -2.98 9.88 11.97
C ASP A 211 -2.96 9.44 10.51
N LEU A 212 -2.59 10.33 9.58
CA LEU A 212 -2.60 10.07 8.14
C LEU A 212 -1.23 9.77 7.55
N ILE A 213 -0.17 10.39 8.06
CA ILE A 213 1.16 10.33 7.45
C ILE A 213 2.16 9.62 8.35
N ASP A 214 2.80 8.63 7.77
CA ASP A 214 4.00 7.99 8.29
C ASP A 214 5.16 8.19 7.34
N VAL A 215 6.39 8.04 7.85
CA VAL A 215 7.60 8.23 7.05
C VAL A 215 8.56 7.06 7.23
N GLY A 216 9.04 6.53 6.12
CA GLY A 216 10.12 5.55 6.03
C GLY A 216 11.31 6.11 5.26
N MET A 217 12.32 5.28 5.05
CA MET A 217 13.43 5.54 4.15
C MET A 217 13.33 4.64 2.93
N ALA A 218 13.90 5.07 1.78
CA ALA A 218 14.01 4.17 0.67
C ALA A 218 15.37 4.25 -0.03
N ALA A 219 15.83 3.11 -0.51
CA ALA A 219 16.84 2.98 -1.56
C ALA A 219 16.14 2.60 -2.86
N HIS A 220 16.51 3.21 -3.99
CA HIS A 220 15.88 2.84 -5.26
C HIS A 220 16.05 1.33 -5.50
N ALA A 221 17.29 0.83 -5.62
CA ALA A 221 17.57 -0.59 -5.78
C ALA A 221 19.01 -0.94 -5.38
N ALA A 222 19.29 -2.22 -5.16
CA ALA A 222 20.63 -2.69 -4.82
C ALA A 222 21.68 -2.37 -5.91
N TYR A 223 21.29 -2.27 -7.17
CA TYR A 223 22.19 -1.95 -8.29
C TYR A 223 22.44 -0.45 -8.46
N SER A 224 21.57 0.43 -8.02
CA SER A 224 21.61 1.89 -8.24
C SER A 224 22.01 2.70 -7.01
N VAL A 225 22.32 2.04 -5.88
CA VAL A 225 22.74 2.67 -4.63
C VAL A 225 24.02 2.02 -4.12
N SER A 226 24.97 2.81 -3.63
CA SER A 226 26.26 2.32 -3.12
C SER A 226 26.13 1.55 -1.80
N ALA A 227 27.08 0.65 -1.52
CA ALA A 227 27.16 -0.06 -0.25
C ALA A 227 27.17 0.91 0.95
N GLN A 228 27.90 2.00 0.82
CA GLN A 228 28.00 3.01 1.88
C GLN A 228 26.66 3.67 2.18
N CYS A 229 25.89 4.01 1.13
CA CYS A 229 24.57 4.60 1.30
C CYS A 229 23.57 3.56 1.84
N LEU A 230 23.55 2.32 1.33
CA LEU A 230 22.69 1.24 1.84
C LEU A 230 22.93 0.96 3.33
N THR A 231 24.20 0.87 3.75
CA THR A 231 24.55 0.72 5.19
C THR A 231 24.06 1.91 6.01
N ALA A 232 24.25 3.14 5.51
CA ALA A 232 23.79 4.33 6.20
C ALA A 232 22.26 4.41 6.31
N ILE A 233 21.52 3.94 5.30
CA ILE A 233 20.06 3.80 5.35
C ILE A 233 19.68 2.81 6.46
N ALA A 234 20.31 1.62 6.50
CA ALA A 234 20.04 0.60 7.51
C ALA A 234 20.25 1.15 8.94
N GLU A 235 21.40 1.79 9.19
CA GLU A 235 21.74 2.35 10.50
C GLU A 235 20.77 3.47 10.92
N ARG A 236 20.44 4.40 10.00
CA ARG A 236 19.55 5.53 10.31
C ARG A 236 18.10 5.09 10.48
N ALA A 237 17.62 4.18 9.63
CA ALA A 237 16.28 3.62 9.74
C ALA A 237 16.10 2.91 11.09
N ALA A 238 17.05 2.04 11.47
CA ALA A 238 17.04 1.38 12.77
C ALA A 238 17.09 2.37 13.95
N GLY A 239 17.97 3.39 13.88
CA GLY A 239 18.08 4.42 14.90
C GLY A 239 16.84 5.31 15.05
N ALA A 240 16.09 5.50 13.97
CA ALA A 240 14.89 6.32 13.93
C ALA A 240 13.58 5.49 14.07
N GLY A 241 13.64 4.16 14.03
CA GLY A 241 12.47 3.27 14.03
C GLY A 241 11.61 3.45 12.78
N MET A 242 12.24 3.61 11.62
CA MET A 242 11.61 3.81 10.32
C MET A 242 11.68 2.54 9.48
N PRO A 243 10.65 2.16 8.72
CA PRO A 243 10.74 1.09 7.74
C PRO A 243 11.62 1.50 6.56
N VAL A 244 12.18 0.51 5.87
CA VAL A 244 12.96 0.69 4.64
C VAL A 244 12.21 0.11 3.45
N HIS A 245 12.16 0.86 2.35
CA HIS A 245 11.52 0.44 1.11
C HIS A 245 12.57 0.33 -0.01
N ILE A 246 12.49 -0.71 -0.85
CA ILE A 246 13.46 -0.94 -1.93
C ILE A 246 12.83 -1.72 -3.08
N HIS A 247 13.19 -1.42 -4.34
CA HIS A 247 12.91 -2.31 -5.47
C HIS A 247 13.89 -3.49 -5.44
N LEU A 248 13.40 -4.69 -5.65
CA LEU A 248 14.20 -5.90 -5.55
C LEU A 248 13.82 -6.93 -6.61
N ALA A 249 14.81 -7.37 -7.36
CA ALA A 249 14.68 -8.45 -8.34
C ALA A 249 13.52 -8.24 -9.33
N GLU A 250 13.34 -7.02 -9.81
CA GLU A 250 12.32 -6.71 -10.82
C GLU A 250 12.74 -7.23 -12.18
N GLN A 251 14.00 -6.99 -12.58
CA GLN A 251 14.53 -7.35 -13.88
C GLN A 251 15.60 -8.44 -13.76
N GLN A 252 15.65 -9.31 -14.75
CA GLN A 252 16.62 -10.43 -14.75
C GLN A 252 18.08 -9.98 -14.69
N TRP A 253 18.41 -8.82 -15.25
CA TRP A 253 19.78 -8.31 -15.31
C TRP A 253 20.27 -7.74 -13.95
N GLU A 254 19.36 -7.38 -13.03
CA GLU A 254 19.71 -6.76 -11.74
C GLU A 254 20.61 -7.65 -10.89
N ASP A 255 20.31 -8.96 -10.81
CA ASP A 255 21.11 -9.90 -10.04
C ASP A 255 22.55 -10.01 -10.61
N ALA A 256 22.69 -10.02 -11.93
CA ALA A 256 24.00 -10.02 -12.57
C ALA A 256 24.81 -8.75 -12.24
N ALA A 257 24.16 -7.58 -12.26
CA ALA A 257 24.79 -6.30 -11.93
C ALA A 257 25.24 -6.25 -10.45
N VAL A 258 24.43 -6.78 -9.53
CA VAL A 258 24.78 -6.86 -8.11
C VAL A 258 25.92 -7.85 -7.89
N ARG A 259 25.89 -9.04 -8.50
CA ARG A 259 26.97 -10.04 -8.39
C ARG A 259 28.30 -9.52 -8.91
N GLU A 260 28.31 -8.78 -10.02
CA GLU A 260 29.53 -8.16 -10.54
C GLU A 260 30.14 -7.17 -9.53
N ARG A 261 29.32 -6.33 -8.89
CA ARG A 261 29.76 -5.35 -7.88
C ARG A 261 30.25 -6.00 -6.58
N THR A 262 29.67 -7.12 -6.18
CA THR A 262 29.86 -7.74 -4.87
C THR A 262 30.87 -8.88 -4.87
N GLY A 263 31.33 -9.32 -6.05
CA GLY A 263 32.16 -10.51 -6.18
C GLY A 263 31.38 -11.82 -6.05
N GLY A 264 30.05 -11.80 -6.34
CA GLY A 264 29.23 -13.01 -6.48
C GLY A 264 27.99 -13.11 -5.61
N LEU A 265 27.74 -12.19 -4.67
CA LEU A 265 26.53 -12.22 -3.83
C LEU A 265 25.28 -11.90 -4.65
N ALA A 266 24.19 -12.65 -4.42
CA ALA A 266 22.86 -12.29 -4.88
C ALA A 266 22.34 -11.01 -4.19
N ALA A 267 21.37 -10.33 -4.79
CA ALA A 267 20.88 -9.07 -4.24
C ALA A 267 20.37 -9.21 -2.78
N PRO A 268 19.54 -10.20 -2.40
CA PRO A 268 19.14 -10.38 -1.00
C PRO A 268 20.29 -10.68 -0.05
N GLU A 269 21.24 -11.55 -0.44
CA GLU A 269 22.44 -11.83 0.37
C GLU A 269 23.31 -10.58 0.56
N TYR A 270 23.44 -9.78 -0.48
CA TYR A 270 24.17 -8.51 -0.41
C TYR A 270 23.51 -7.54 0.56
N LEU A 271 22.21 -7.33 0.48
CA LEU A 271 21.45 -6.46 1.39
C LEU A 271 21.52 -6.96 2.84
N GLU A 272 21.44 -8.28 3.06
CA GLU A 272 21.64 -8.90 4.37
C GLU A 272 23.05 -8.61 4.91
N SER A 273 24.08 -8.75 4.08
CA SER A 273 25.48 -8.50 4.47
C SER A 273 25.75 -7.05 4.90
N LEU A 274 24.94 -6.10 4.43
CA LEU A 274 24.99 -4.68 4.79
C LEU A 274 24.11 -4.33 6.00
N GLY A 275 23.38 -5.31 6.58
CA GLY A 275 22.45 -5.10 7.67
C GLY A 275 21.12 -4.42 7.26
N LEU A 276 20.86 -4.24 5.95
CA LEU A 276 19.62 -3.60 5.49
C LEU A 276 18.39 -4.43 5.84
N LEU A 277 18.50 -5.76 5.82
CA LEU A 277 17.40 -6.67 6.12
C LEU A 277 17.17 -6.91 7.61
N ASP A 278 17.98 -6.33 8.51
CA ASP A 278 17.81 -6.48 9.97
C ASP A 278 16.60 -5.70 10.52
N GLY A 279 16.06 -4.75 9.74
CA GLY A 279 14.95 -3.89 10.10
C GLY A 279 13.62 -4.32 9.50
N ASP A 280 12.68 -3.40 9.52
CA ASP A 280 11.38 -3.55 8.87
C ASP A 280 11.51 -3.16 7.39
N VAL A 281 11.57 -4.14 6.51
CA VAL A 281 11.87 -3.93 5.09
C VAL A 281 10.70 -4.34 4.21
N ILE A 282 10.37 -3.46 3.25
CA ILE A 282 9.37 -3.63 2.22
C ILE A 282 10.10 -3.70 0.88
N ALA A 283 10.15 -4.88 0.26
CA ALA A 283 10.78 -5.10 -1.04
C ALA A 283 9.71 -5.16 -2.15
N ALA A 284 9.78 -4.26 -3.13
CA ALA A 284 8.84 -4.26 -4.26
C ALA A 284 9.28 -5.22 -5.37
N HIS A 285 8.31 -5.77 -6.10
CA HIS A 285 8.38 -6.65 -7.27
C HIS A 285 8.70 -8.12 -6.98
N GLY A 286 9.92 -8.49 -6.64
CA GLY A 286 10.31 -9.87 -6.35
C GLY A 286 10.13 -10.85 -7.53
N VAL A 287 10.26 -10.40 -8.79
CA VAL A 287 9.96 -11.19 -10.00
C VAL A 287 10.96 -12.31 -10.20
N TRP A 288 12.25 -12.03 -10.00
CA TRP A 288 13.35 -12.94 -10.28
C TRP A 288 13.99 -13.55 -9.04
N LEU A 289 13.25 -13.60 -7.93
CA LEU A 289 13.71 -14.28 -6.72
C LEU A 289 13.86 -15.80 -6.98
N THR A 290 15.01 -16.32 -6.61
CA THR A 290 15.28 -17.76 -6.56
C THR A 290 14.79 -18.35 -5.23
N PRO A 291 14.69 -19.68 -5.08
CA PRO A 291 14.38 -20.29 -3.77
C PRO A 291 15.35 -19.87 -2.65
N ASP A 292 16.64 -19.76 -2.95
CA ASP A 292 17.64 -19.33 -1.96
C ASP A 292 17.42 -17.85 -1.57
N ASP A 293 17.04 -16.97 -2.51
CA ASP A 293 16.68 -15.58 -2.23
C ASP A 293 15.43 -15.48 -1.34
N ILE A 294 14.41 -16.29 -1.62
CA ILE A 294 13.20 -16.38 -0.80
C ILE A 294 13.52 -16.81 0.63
N ASP A 295 14.42 -17.78 0.80
CA ASP A 295 14.89 -18.23 2.13
C ASP A 295 15.63 -17.10 2.88
N VAL A 296 16.43 -16.28 2.17
CA VAL A 296 17.08 -15.08 2.75
C VAL A 296 16.04 -14.09 3.26
N LEU A 297 15.05 -13.76 2.44
CA LEU A 297 14.00 -12.81 2.80
C LEU A 297 13.13 -13.34 3.96
N ALA A 298 12.78 -14.63 3.94
CA ALA A 298 11.96 -15.26 4.97
C ALA A 298 12.65 -15.27 6.34
N ARG A 299 13.95 -15.62 6.39
CA ARG A 299 14.67 -15.64 7.69
C ARG A 299 14.88 -14.25 8.29
N ASN A 300 14.78 -13.19 7.48
CA ASN A 300 14.88 -11.79 7.90
C ASN A 300 13.51 -11.12 8.08
N ASP A 301 12.40 -11.84 7.93
CA ASP A 301 11.02 -11.31 8.00
C ASP A 301 10.80 -10.12 7.05
N THR A 302 11.46 -10.14 5.88
CA THR A 302 11.30 -9.11 4.85
C THR A 302 9.95 -9.27 4.17
N ALA A 303 9.21 -8.17 4.03
CA ALA A 303 7.95 -8.17 3.29
C ALA A 303 8.18 -7.99 1.79
N VAL A 304 7.34 -8.63 0.95
CA VAL A 304 7.40 -8.46 -0.52
C VAL A 304 6.07 -7.92 -1.04
N VAL A 305 6.16 -6.88 -1.88
CA VAL A 305 5.01 -6.27 -2.55
C VAL A 305 5.02 -6.64 -4.03
N HIS A 306 4.03 -7.41 -4.45
CA HIS A 306 3.86 -7.84 -5.83
C HIS A 306 3.17 -6.77 -6.67
N CYS A 307 3.73 -6.42 -7.85
CA CYS A 307 3.21 -5.40 -8.77
C CYS A 307 2.92 -6.03 -10.15
N PRO A 308 1.93 -6.92 -10.27
CA PRO A 308 1.79 -7.80 -11.43
C PRO A 308 1.49 -7.07 -12.73
N CYS A 309 0.74 -5.98 -12.74
CA CYS A 309 0.42 -5.23 -13.95
C CYS A 309 1.64 -4.48 -14.50
N SER A 310 2.41 -3.84 -13.63
CA SER A 310 3.67 -3.20 -14.01
C SER A 310 4.65 -4.23 -14.56
N ASN A 311 4.85 -5.34 -13.85
CA ASN A 311 5.73 -6.42 -14.27
C ASN A 311 5.31 -7.01 -15.64
N ALA A 312 4.01 -7.16 -15.89
CA ALA A 312 3.49 -7.65 -17.16
C ALA A 312 3.68 -6.64 -18.30
N LYS A 313 3.44 -5.34 -18.05
CA LYS A 313 3.59 -4.29 -19.07
C LYS A 313 5.04 -4.12 -19.49
N HIS A 314 5.97 -4.13 -18.56
CA HIS A 314 7.42 -4.03 -18.85
C HIS A 314 8.05 -5.35 -19.28
N ALA A 315 7.26 -6.43 -19.37
CA ALA A 315 7.76 -7.78 -19.65
C ALA A 315 8.87 -8.22 -18.68
N SER A 316 8.82 -7.74 -17.41
CA SER A 316 9.77 -8.08 -16.37
C SER A 316 9.73 -9.56 -16.03
N GLY A 317 8.56 -10.21 -16.12
CA GLY A 317 8.36 -11.63 -15.84
C GLY A 317 7.16 -11.89 -14.92
N VAL A 318 7.12 -13.08 -14.32
CA VAL A 318 6.08 -13.49 -13.38
C VAL A 318 6.72 -13.87 -12.05
N ALA A 319 6.38 -13.14 -10.99
CA ALA A 319 6.89 -13.38 -9.65
C ALA A 319 6.47 -14.75 -9.09
N PRO A 320 7.33 -15.43 -8.31
CA PRO A 320 7.04 -16.71 -7.68
C PRO A 320 6.18 -16.54 -6.42
N VAL A 321 5.01 -15.87 -6.54
CA VAL A 321 4.18 -15.46 -5.41
C VAL A 321 3.73 -16.65 -4.54
N THR A 322 3.48 -17.80 -5.15
CA THR A 322 3.10 -19.04 -4.45
C THR A 322 4.25 -19.63 -3.64
N ASP A 323 5.47 -19.54 -4.15
CA ASP A 323 6.68 -20.00 -3.45
C ASP A 323 6.99 -19.09 -2.26
N MET A 324 6.87 -17.76 -2.47
CA MET A 324 6.98 -16.77 -1.39
C MET A 324 5.94 -16.97 -0.29
N GLN A 325 4.68 -17.26 -0.66
CA GLN A 325 3.61 -17.56 0.29
C GLN A 325 3.90 -18.85 1.06
N ALA A 326 4.36 -19.90 0.38
CA ALA A 326 4.72 -21.18 1.01
C ALA A 326 5.90 -21.06 1.99
N ALA A 327 6.84 -20.13 1.71
CA ALA A 327 7.94 -19.78 2.61
C ALA A 327 7.52 -18.91 3.81
N GLY A 328 6.27 -18.46 3.86
CA GLY A 328 5.72 -17.65 4.96
C GLY A 328 6.09 -16.17 4.90
N LEU A 329 6.50 -15.65 3.75
CA LEU A 329 6.76 -14.22 3.58
C LEU A 329 5.49 -13.38 3.80
N ARG A 330 5.63 -12.21 4.40
CA ARG A 330 4.57 -11.19 4.43
C ARG A 330 4.41 -10.63 3.02
N LEU A 331 3.22 -10.77 2.45
CA LEU A 331 2.94 -10.38 1.06
C LEU A 331 1.85 -9.34 0.97
N ALA A 332 2.05 -8.36 0.08
CA ALA A 332 1.06 -7.38 -0.31
C ALA A 332 1.06 -7.18 -1.83
N ILE A 333 0.09 -6.42 -2.33
CA ILE A 333 -0.01 -5.99 -3.72
C ILE A 333 0.15 -4.47 -3.79
N GLY A 334 0.87 -4.00 -4.80
CA GLY A 334 1.00 -2.59 -5.17
C GLY A 334 0.76 -2.36 -6.65
N THR A 335 0.43 -1.13 -7.02
CA THR A 335 0.21 -0.77 -8.43
C THR A 335 1.48 -0.37 -9.14
N ASP A 336 2.55 -0.07 -8.41
CA ASP A 336 3.68 0.66 -8.96
C ASP A 336 3.25 2.06 -9.47
N GLY A 337 4.08 2.76 -10.24
CA GLY A 337 3.77 4.08 -10.76
C GLY A 337 2.76 4.07 -11.91
N PRO A 338 1.87 5.07 -12.01
CA PRO A 338 0.95 5.18 -13.14
C PRO A 338 1.64 5.49 -14.48
N ALA A 339 2.93 5.78 -14.50
CA ALA A 339 3.72 5.78 -15.72
C ALA A 339 4.09 4.36 -16.16
N SER A 340 4.20 3.40 -15.22
CA SER A 340 4.50 1.99 -15.51
C SER A 340 3.33 1.29 -16.19
N HIS A 341 2.10 1.39 -15.64
CA HIS A 341 0.97 0.67 -16.24
C HIS A 341 -0.34 1.47 -16.37
N HIS A 342 -0.28 2.77 -16.22
CA HIS A 342 -1.34 3.75 -16.45
C HIS A 342 -2.43 3.87 -15.37
N ARG A 343 -2.70 2.86 -14.53
CA ARG A 343 -3.83 2.85 -13.61
C ARG A 343 -3.41 2.66 -12.16
N LEU A 344 -4.17 3.25 -11.25
CA LEU A 344 -4.07 3.02 -9.81
C LEU A 344 -5.27 2.16 -9.37
N ASP A 345 -5.33 0.90 -9.85
CA ASP A 345 -6.49 0.01 -9.76
C ASP A 345 -6.11 -1.37 -9.16
N LEU A 346 -6.31 -1.53 -7.86
CA LEU A 346 -6.01 -2.79 -7.18
C LEU A 346 -6.95 -3.94 -7.57
N PHE A 347 -8.13 -3.69 -8.14
CA PHE A 347 -8.96 -4.77 -8.68
C PHE A 347 -8.28 -5.42 -9.90
N GLU A 348 -7.65 -4.62 -10.76
CA GLU A 348 -6.88 -5.14 -11.89
C GLU A 348 -5.63 -5.86 -11.42
N GLU A 349 -4.92 -5.32 -10.42
CA GLU A 349 -3.74 -5.97 -9.82
C GLU A 349 -4.08 -7.33 -9.24
N MET A 350 -5.13 -7.44 -8.41
CA MET A 350 -5.58 -8.71 -7.84
C MET A 350 -5.86 -9.76 -8.92
N ARG A 351 -6.61 -9.38 -9.97
CA ARG A 351 -6.92 -10.29 -11.09
C ARG A 351 -5.67 -10.71 -11.85
N THR A 352 -4.74 -9.79 -12.06
CA THR A 352 -3.49 -10.07 -12.76
C THR A 352 -2.59 -10.97 -11.93
N ALA A 353 -2.49 -10.74 -10.62
CA ALA A 353 -1.76 -11.61 -9.69
C ALA A 353 -2.27 -13.06 -9.76
N ILE A 354 -3.60 -13.26 -9.68
CA ILE A 354 -4.21 -14.59 -9.75
C ILE A 354 -3.93 -15.26 -11.11
N ARG A 355 -4.13 -14.53 -12.21
CA ARG A 355 -3.95 -15.09 -13.56
C ARG A 355 -2.49 -15.49 -13.80
N THR A 356 -1.56 -14.65 -13.44
CA THR A 356 -0.12 -14.91 -13.65
C THR A 356 0.39 -16.04 -12.75
N ALA A 357 -0.05 -16.11 -11.49
CA ALA A 357 0.28 -17.22 -10.60
C ALA A 357 -0.22 -18.57 -11.15
N ARG A 358 -1.46 -18.62 -11.64
CA ARG A 358 -2.06 -19.83 -12.24
C ARG A 358 -1.38 -20.23 -13.56
N ILE A 359 -1.01 -19.26 -14.40
CA ILE A 359 -0.24 -19.52 -15.64
C ILE A 359 1.14 -20.10 -15.27
N ARG A 360 1.82 -19.53 -14.27
CA ARG A 360 3.13 -19.99 -13.84
C ARG A 360 3.09 -21.40 -13.26
N SER A 361 2.11 -21.72 -12.41
CA SER A 361 1.97 -23.02 -11.76
C SER A 361 1.34 -24.09 -12.65
N GLY A 362 0.55 -23.71 -13.67
CA GLY A 362 -0.27 -24.62 -14.45
C GLY A 362 -1.45 -25.22 -13.65
N ASP A 363 -1.80 -24.63 -12.49
CA ASP A 363 -2.87 -25.09 -11.60
C ASP A 363 -3.88 -23.94 -11.33
N ALA A 364 -5.16 -24.21 -11.68
CA ALA A 364 -6.24 -23.25 -11.47
C ALA A 364 -6.68 -23.11 -10.00
N GLN A 365 -6.23 -23.98 -9.12
CA GLN A 365 -6.56 -23.96 -7.69
C GLN A 365 -5.54 -23.17 -6.87
N THR A 366 -4.38 -22.88 -7.44
CA THR A 366 -3.36 -22.06 -6.77
C THR A 366 -3.77 -20.60 -6.73
N PHE A 367 -3.45 -19.92 -5.66
CA PHE A 367 -3.58 -18.47 -5.46
C PHE A 367 -4.94 -17.93 -5.93
N GLY A 368 -5.86 -17.81 -5.00
CA GLY A 368 -7.26 -17.45 -5.29
C GLY A 368 -7.66 -16.02 -4.90
N PRO A 369 -8.95 -15.71 -5.05
CA PRO A 369 -9.50 -14.40 -4.70
C PRO A 369 -9.30 -14.00 -3.23
N ALA A 370 -9.41 -14.94 -2.31
CA ALA A 370 -9.24 -14.69 -0.87
C ALA A 370 -7.81 -14.20 -0.54
N GLU A 371 -6.80 -14.88 -1.09
CA GLU A 371 -5.40 -14.51 -0.91
C GLU A 371 -5.10 -13.15 -1.55
N ALA A 372 -5.56 -12.90 -2.77
CA ALA A 372 -5.34 -11.63 -3.46
C ALA A 372 -6.02 -10.47 -2.71
N LEU A 373 -7.25 -10.66 -2.22
CA LEU A 373 -7.95 -9.65 -1.43
C LEU A 373 -7.24 -9.38 -0.10
N ARG A 374 -6.74 -10.43 0.55
CA ARG A 374 -5.96 -10.28 1.77
C ARG A 374 -4.70 -9.46 1.54
N MET A 375 -4.00 -9.67 0.43
CA MET A 375 -2.79 -8.92 0.07
C MET A 375 -3.03 -7.44 -0.24
N THR A 376 -4.28 -7.01 -0.42
CA THR A 376 -4.67 -5.61 -0.59
C THR A 376 -5.38 -5.02 0.63
N THR A 377 -5.54 -5.79 1.71
CA THR A 377 -6.24 -5.41 2.95
C THR A 377 -5.41 -5.78 4.18
N ALA A 378 -5.80 -6.81 4.94
CA ALA A 378 -5.13 -7.21 6.17
C ALA A 378 -3.64 -7.57 5.95
N GLY A 379 -3.29 -8.26 4.88
CA GLY A 379 -1.90 -8.59 4.54
C GLY A 379 -1.07 -7.35 4.24
N ALA A 380 -1.63 -6.39 3.51
CA ALA A 380 -0.95 -5.11 3.27
C ALA A 380 -0.76 -4.33 4.59
N ALA A 381 -1.76 -4.30 5.47
CA ALA A 381 -1.63 -3.67 6.78
C ALA A 381 -0.52 -4.32 7.64
N GLU A 382 -0.39 -5.65 7.59
CA GLU A 382 0.70 -6.39 8.25
C GLU A 382 2.08 -6.04 7.65
N VAL A 383 2.17 -5.86 6.32
CA VAL A 383 3.40 -5.39 5.66
C VAL A 383 3.78 -3.99 6.13
N LEU A 384 2.81 -3.12 6.38
CA LEU A 384 3.04 -1.76 6.85
C LEU A 384 3.21 -1.66 8.38
N GLY A 385 3.09 -2.76 9.14
CA GLY A 385 3.08 -2.73 10.61
C GLY A 385 1.90 -1.94 11.19
N ARG A 386 0.73 -1.95 10.54
CA ARG A 386 -0.46 -1.15 10.90
C ARG A 386 -1.65 -2.02 11.30
N ASP A 387 -1.60 -2.58 12.50
CA ASP A 387 -2.63 -3.51 13.02
C ASP A 387 -4.06 -2.93 13.04
N GLY A 388 -4.20 -1.61 13.07
CA GLY A 388 -5.50 -0.94 13.06
C GLY A 388 -6.11 -0.69 11.69
N LEU A 389 -5.48 -1.17 10.59
CA LEU A 389 -5.93 -1.00 9.21
C LEU A 389 -6.22 -2.36 8.54
N GLY A 390 -6.84 -2.32 7.37
CA GLY A 390 -7.06 -3.48 6.50
C GLY A 390 -8.04 -4.52 7.02
N ARG A 391 -8.71 -4.26 8.15
CA ARG A 391 -9.73 -5.13 8.77
C ARG A 391 -10.85 -4.32 9.42
N LEU A 392 -12.05 -4.89 9.46
CA LEU A 392 -13.18 -4.32 10.19
C LEU A 392 -13.35 -5.09 11.50
N ALA A 393 -12.84 -4.52 12.59
CA ALA A 393 -12.93 -5.10 13.93
C ALA A 393 -13.00 -3.98 14.99
N PRO A 394 -13.57 -4.25 16.16
CA PRO A 394 -13.60 -3.26 17.25
C PRO A 394 -12.22 -2.73 17.61
N GLY A 395 -12.08 -1.40 17.69
CA GLY A 395 -10.82 -0.70 17.94
C GLY A 395 -10.00 -0.37 16.70
N CYS A 396 -10.24 -0.99 15.54
CA CYS A 396 -9.63 -0.61 14.28
C CYS A 396 -10.15 0.72 13.77
N TRP A 397 -9.40 1.39 12.91
CA TRP A 397 -9.88 2.56 12.19
C TRP A 397 -11.02 2.16 11.24
N ALA A 398 -12.02 3.00 11.13
CA ALA A 398 -13.10 2.83 10.17
C ALA A 398 -12.65 3.31 8.77
N ASP A 399 -11.58 2.66 8.27
CA ASP A 399 -11.11 2.76 6.90
C ASP A 399 -11.80 1.67 6.09
N MET A 400 -12.86 2.04 5.39
CA MET A 400 -13.76 1.09 4.76
C MET A 400 -14.25 1.58 3.40
N MET A 401 -14.66 0.62 2.57
CA MET A 401 -15.28 0.89 1.29
C MET A 401 -16.57 0.11 1.13
N ALA A 402 -17.48 0.67 0.35
CA ALA A 402 -18.74 0.03 -0.02
C ALA A 402 -18.81 -0.19 -1.53
N LEU A 403 -19.25 -1.39 -1.95
CA LEU A 403 -19.63 -1.67 -3.33
C LEU A 403 -21.15 -1.62 -3.46
N SER A 404 -21.63 -1.03 -4.57
CA SER A 404 -23.06 -0.83 -4.83
C SER A 404 -23.79 -2.16 -5.00
N ALA A 405 -24.90 -2.33 -4.30
CA ALA A 405 -25.82 -3.46 -4.52
C ALA A 405 -26.47 -3.46 -5.91
N SER A 406 -26.44 -2.32 -6.61
CA SER A 406 -27.04 -2.20 -7.95
C SER A 406 -26.03 -2.34 -9.10
N GLU A 407 -24.76 -2.64 -8.81
CA GLU A 407 -23.73 -2.82 -9.85
C GLU A 407 -24.01 -4.08 -10.67
N PRO A 408 -24.31 -3.98 -11.97
CA PRO A 408 -24.71 -5.13 -12.77
C PRO A 408 -23.65 -6.25 -12.82
N ALA A 409 -22.36 -5.90 -12.78
CA ALA A 409 -21.26 -6.87 -12.81
C ALA A 409 -21.23 -7.77 -11.57
N LEU A 410 -21.82 -7.35 -10.45
CA LEU A 410 -21.90 -8.12 -9.21
C LEU A 410 -23.12 -9.06 -9.18
N HIS A 411 -23.89 -9.19 -10.29
CA HIS A 411 -25.09 -10.02 -10.40
C HIS A 411 -24.99 -11.06 -11.54
N PRO A 412 -25.80 -12.14 -11.50
CA PRO A 412 -26.75 -12.48 -10.43
C PRO A 412 -26.08 -13.00 -9.16
N VAL A 413 -26.74 -12.86 -8.02
CA VAL A 413 -26.34 -13.52 -6.76
C VAL A 413 -27.21 -14.75 -6.57
N ILE A 414 -26.59 -15.94 -6.58
CA ILE A 414 -27.28 -17.23 -6.36
C ILE A 414 -26.81 -17.73 -4.99
N GLU A 415 -27.63 -17.53 -3.98
CA GLU A 415 -27.28 -17.71 -2.57
C GLU A 415 -26.58 -19.04 -2.24
N ALA A 416 -26.97 -20.14 -2.92
CA ALA A 416 -26.39 -21.45 -2.73
C ALA A 416 -25.00 -21.65 -3.37
N GLU A 417 -24.60 -20.77 -4.28
CA GLU A 417 -23.37 -20.88 -5.09
C GLU A 417 -22.48 -19.64 -4.94
N ASP A 418 -22.93 -18.59 -4.22
CA ASP A 418 -22.21 -17.34 -4.11
C ASP A 418 -20.95 -17.48 -3.26
N ASP A 419 -19.82 -17.06 -3.82
CA ASP A 419 -18.61 -16.74 -3.10
C ASP A 419 -18.38 -15.21 -3.18
N PRO A 420 -18.74 -14.46 -2.15
CA PRO A 420 -18.61 -13.00 -2.17
C PRO A 420 -17.17 -12.53 -2.42
N LEU A 421 -16.14 -13.24 -1.94
CA LEU A 421 -14.74 -12.86 -2.17
C LEU A 421 -14.37 -13.03 -3.64
N SER A 422 -14.79 -14.13 -4.25
CA SER A 422 -14.62 -14.38 -5.69
C SER A 422 -15.34 -13.30 -6.52
N ARG A 423 -16.57 -12.98 -6.16
CA ARG A 423 -17.38 -11.97 -6.83
C ARG A 423 -16.76 -10.58 -6.73
N ILE A 424 -16.25 -10.17 -5.55
CA ILE A 424 -15.56 -8.91 -5.34
C ILE A 424 -14.32 -8.82 -6.25
N VAL A 425 -13.47 -9.84 -6.26
CA VAL A 425 -12.19 -9.80 -6.97
C VAL A 425 -12.38 -9.91 -8.49
N TRP A 426 -13.22 -10.86 -8.96
CA TRP A 426 -13.37 -11.08 -10.39
C TRP A 426 -14.30 -10.08 -11.08
N SER A 427 -15.34 -9.65 -10.39
CA SER A 427 -16.39 -8.79 -10.97
C SER A 427 -16.39 -7.36 -10.42
N GLY A 428 -15.79 -7.14 -9.27
CA GLY A 428 -15.64 -5.79 -8.71
C GLY A 428 -14.79 -4.90 -9.61
N SER A 429 -15.05 -3.60 -9.55
CA SER A 429 -14.32 -2.60 -10.32
C SER A 429 -14.40 -1.24 -9.61
N PRO A 430 -13.56 -0.26 -9.97
CA PRO A 430 -13.70 1.11 -9.48
C PRO A 430 -15.11 1.69 -9.67
N GLY A 431 -15.81 1.32 -10.76
CA GLY A 431 -17.17 1.76 -11.01
C GLY A 431 -18.22 1.22 -10.03
N ALA A 432 -17.90 0.13 -9.32
CA ALA A 432 -18.77 -0.44 -8.30
C ALA A 432 -18.63 0.26 -6.94
N VAL A 433 -17.57 1.07 -6.72
CA VAL A 433 -17.31 1.75 -5.45
C VAL A 433 -18.33 2.86 -5.23
N SER A 434 -19.21 2.68 -4.25
CA SER A 434 -20.28 3.63 -3.92
C SER A 434 -19.95 4.56 -2.74
N GLY A 435 -19.04 4.16 -1.86
CA GLY A 435 -18.62 4.94 -0.72
C GLY A 435 -17.24 4.54 -0.22
N VAL A 436 -16.47 5.50 0.30
CA VAL A 436 -15.17 5.27 0.93
C VAL A 436 -15.04 6.15 2.17
N TRP A 437 -14.51 5.58 3.24
CA TRP A 437 -14.28 6.29 4.52
C TRP A 437 -12.83 6.11 4.96
N VAL A 438 -12.25 7.19 5.49
CA VAL A 438 -10.94 7.22 6.16
C VAL A 438 -11.17 7.68 7.59
N ALA A 439 -10.80 6.86 8.56
CA ALA A 439 -11.06 7.13 9.98
C ALA A 439 -12.52 7.54 10.24
N GLY A 440 -13.48 6.82 9.67
CA GLY A 440 -14.92 7.10 9.78
C GLY A 440 -15.42 8.31 8.98
N ARG A 441 -14.53 9.16 8.47
CA ARG A 441 -14.93 10.31 7.64
C ARG A 441 -15.16 9.84 6.20
N GLN A 442 -16.34 10.09 5.66
CA GLN A 442 -16.62 9.81 4.24
C GLN A 442 -15.83 10.72 3.34
N VAL A 443 -15.03 10.13 2.44
CA VAL A 443 -14.17 10.82 1.45
C VAL A 443 -14.65 10.59 0.02
N VAL A 444 -15.47 9.55 -0.22
CA VAL A 444 -16.11 9.28 -1.52
C VAL A 444 -17.58 8.96 -1.31
N GLU A 445 -18.45 9.54 -2.14
CA GLU A 445 -19.88 9.26 -2.20
C GLU A 445 -20.34 9.13 -3.64
N GLY A 446 -21.00 8.02 -3.99
CA GLY A 446 -21.49 7.77 -5.34
C GLY A 446 -20.40 7.85 -6.42
N GLY A 447 -19.18 7.39 -6.12
CA GLY A 447 -18.02 7.46 -7.01
C GLY A 447 -17.37 8.85 -7.11
N ARG A 448 -17.85 9.86 -6.35
CA ARG A 448 -17.31 11.22 -6.34
C ARG A 448 -16.45 11.45 -5.11
N VAL A 449 -15.21 11.87 -5.28
CA VAL A 449 -14.33 12.30 -4.19
C VAL A 449 -14.84 13.64 -3.63
N LEU A 450 -14.91 13.75 -2.30
CA LEU A 450 -15.48 14.90 -1.59
C LEU A 450 -14.43 15.88 -1.07
N THR A 451 -13.16 15.48 -1.04
CA THR A 451 -12.07 16.19 -0.35
C THR A 451 -11.30 17.15 -1.26
N LEU A 452 -11.36 16.95 -2.55
CA LEU A 452 -10.64 17.75 -3.55
C LEU A 452 -11.57 18.16 -4.70
N ASP A 453 -11.31 19.31 -5.31
CA ASP A 453 -11.96 19.71 -6.57
C ASP A 453 -11.28 18.98 -7.76
N VAL A 454 -12.02 18.10 -8.40
CA VAL A 454 -11.52 17.26 -9.52
C VAL A 454 -11.09 18.15 -10.70
N ALA A 455 -11.89 19.17 -11.05
CA ALA A 455 -11.61 20.03 -12.22
C ALA A 455 -10.35 20.86 -11.99
N GLU A 456 -10.16 21.40 -10.78
CA GLU A 456 -8.97 22.13 -10.39
C GLU A 456 -7.72 21.22 -10.45
N ALA A 457 -7.78 20.06 -9.81
CA ALA A 457 -6.64 19.13 -9.77
C ALA A 457 -6.23 18.64 -11.16
N VAL A 458 -7.19 18.33 -12.04
CA VAL A 458 -6.93 17.95 -13.43
C VAL A 458 -6.27 19.10 -14.20
N ALA A 459 -6.81 20.33 -14.13
CA ALA A 459 -6.27 21.48 -14.85
C ALA A 459 -4.85 21.85 -14.40
N GLU A 460 -4.59 21.76 -13.08
CA GLU A 460 -3.24 21.98 -12.53
C GLU A 460 -2.28 20.92 -13.03
N ALA A 461 -2.61 19.63 -12.88
CA ALA A 461 -1.77 18.52 -13.31
C ALA A 461 -1.48 18.55 -14.82
N GLU A 462 -2.47 18.82 -15.66
CA GLU A 462 -2.25 18.96 -17.11
C GLU A 462 -1.27 20.09 -17.46
N THR A 463 -1.36 21.22 -16.78
CA THR A 463 -0.45 22.35 -17.00
C THR A 463 0.99 21.95 -16.69
N ARG A 464 1.19 21.24 -15.59
CA ARG A 464 2.50 20.76 -15.14
C ARG A 464 3.03 19.64 -16.04
N ALA A 465 2.20 18.67 -16.41
CA ALA A 465 2.58 17.58 -17.31
C ALA A 465 3.04 18.10 -18.68
N ARG A 466 2.34 19.10 -19.26
CA ARG A 466 2.76 19.75 -20.52
C ARG A 466 4.13 20.43 -20.40
N ARG A 467 4.48 20.99 -19.24
CA ARG A 467 5.81 21.56 -18.99
C ARG A 467 6.88 20.48 -18.93
N LEU A 468 6.62 19.38 -18.25
CA LEU A 468 7.56 18.25 -18.08
C LEU A 468 7.81 17.51 -19.40
N ALA A 469 6.86 17.52 -20.32
CA ALA A 469 6.98 16.86 -21.62
C ALA A 469 7.86 17.61 -22.64
N ARG A 470 8.16 18.89 -22.38
CA ARG A 470 9.06 19.76 -23.18
C ARG A 470 10.51 19.60 -22.75
#